data_77001e025dabd431a9d522d7801ec764
#
_entry.id   77001e025dabd431a9d522d7801ec764
#
_cell.length_a   1.000
_cell.length_b   1.000
_cell.length_c   1.000
_cell.angle_alpha   90.00
_cell.angle_beta   90.00
_cell.angle_gamma   90.00
#
_symmetry.space_group_name_H-M   'P 1'
#
loop_
_entity.id
_entity.type
_entity.pdbx_description
1 polymer ?
#
loop_
_entity_poly.entity_id
_entity_poly.type
_entity_poly.pdbx_seq_one_letter_code
_entity_poly.pdbx_strand_id
1 'polypeptide(L)'
;SSDLTIRTDIEGIASTSADLLPYGNFRIVESEAPNGYLTDGAKPIDFAITENGKIVDLTDEARSIYNQIKRGDIEGVKIGAGTHKRLADVPFRITSKTTGENHVVVTDDNGQFSTSADWASHKHNTNAGKTSEDGVWFGTSEPDDSKGALPYDTYIIEELRSDSNKGFELIPPFEIVVSRNNLVIDLGTLTDEYEKEISIHTTATSKDGEKTILAGKEVTIVDTVKLD
;
A
#
# COMPACT_ATOMS: atom_id res chain seq x y z
N SER A 1 -10.13 -10.87 43.57
CA SER A 1 -10.37 -11.15 42.15
C SER A 1 -9.04 -11.62 41.59
N SER A 2 -9.00 -12.87 41.14
CA SER A 2 -7.84 -13.38 40.38
C SER A 2 -8.18 -13.28 38.90
N ASP A 3 -7.41 -12.53 38.16
CA ASP A 3 -7.56 -12.42 36.71
C ASP A 3 -6.86 -13.63 36.08
N LEU A 4 -7.57 -14.33 35.19
CA LEU A 4 -7.04 -15.39 34.37
C LEU A 4 -6.87 -14.87 32.95
N THR A 5 -5.69 -15.09 32.38
CA THR A 5 -5.45 -14.77 30.95
C THR A 5 -5.39 -16.07 30.15
N ILE A 6 -6.16 -16.12 29.07
CA ILE A 6 -6.11 -17.18 28.06
C ILE A 6 -5.78 -16.56 26.71
N ARG A 7 -5.25 -17.36 25.78
CA ARG A 7 -4.93 -16.92 24.42
C ARG A 7 -5.69 -17.78 23.42
N THR A 8 -6.14 -17.14 22.35
CA THR A 8 -6.71 -17.86 21.20
C THR A 8 -5.60 -18.58 20.43
N ASP A 9 -5.95 -19.72 19.86
CA ASP A 9 -5.14 -20.45 18.89
C ASP A 9 -5.21 -19.82 17.49
N ILE A 10 -4.66 -20.53 16.50
CA ILE A 10 -4.65 -20.06 15.09
C ILE A 10 -6.06 -20.03 14.47
N GLU A 11 -7.01 -20.77 15.05
CA GLU A 11 -8.41 -20.78 14.61
C GLU A 11 -9.25 -19.70 15.32
N GLY A 12 -8.60 -18.93 16.22
CA GLY A 12 -9.27 -17.89 17.01
C GLY A 12 -10.06 -18.42 18.20
N ILE A 13 -9.81 -19.67 18.62
CA ILE A 13 -10.54 -20.33 19.71
C ILE A 13 -9.66 -20.35 20.96
N ALA A 14 -10.26 -20.05 22.11
CA ALA A 14 -9.66 -20.25 23.42
C ALA A 14 -10.56 -21.11 24.32
N SER A 15 -9.96 -21.96 25.14
CA SER A 15 -10.67 -22.78 26.10
C SER A 15 -9.94 -22.84 27.43
N THR A 16 -10.68 -23.20 28.48
CA THR A 16 -10.14 -23.49 29.81
C THR A 16 -10.33 -24.97 30.14
N SER A 17 -9.52 -25.51 31.07
CA SER A 17 -9.78 -26.84 31.62
C SER A 17 -11.07 -26.84 32.45
N ALA A 18 -11.72 -28.03 32.56
CA ALA A 18 -13.02 -28.15 33.17
C ALA A 18 -13.06 -27.75 34.66
N ASP A 19 -11.94 -27.82 35.37
CA ASP A 19 -11.87 -27.56 36.80
C ASP A 19 -11.30 -26.19 37.16
N LEU A 20 -11.07 -25.35 36.18
CA LEU A 20 -10.36 -24.07 36.38
C LEU A 20 -11.26 -22.99 36.99
N LEU A 21 -12.49 -22.90 36.54
CA LEU A 21 -13.44 -21.87 36.96
C LEU A 21 -14.43 -22.41 37.96
N PRO A 22 -14.52 -21.84 39.18
CA PRO A 22 -15.53 -22.24 40.17
C PRO A 22 -16.92 -21.74 39.78
N TYR A 23 -17.93 -22.09 40.59
CA TYR A 23 -19.25 -21.47 40.47
C TYR A 23 -19.17 -19.95 40.58
N GLY A 24 -19.86 -19.27 39.71
CA GLY A 24 -19.89 -17.81 39.74
C GLY A 24 -20.19 -17.16 38.38
N ASN A 25 -20.21 -15.83 38.41
CA ASN A 25 -20.35 -15.01 37.21
C ASN A 25 -18.97 -14.54 36.76
N PHE A 26 -18.74 -14.59 35.47
CA PHE A 26 -17.48 -14.24 34.84
C PHE A 26 -17.69 -13.30 33.70
N ARG A 27 -16.62 -12.56 33.38
CA ARG A 27 -16.55 -11.64 32.22
C ARG A 27 -15.26 -11.91 31.47
N ILE A 28 -15.39 -12.12 30.16
CA ILE A 28 -14.25 -12.17 29.24
C ILE A 28 -14.08 -10.78 28.65
N VAL A 29 -12.85 -10.27 28.68
CA VAL A 29 -12.44 -9.01 28.07
C VAL A 29 -11.20 -9.26 27.25
N GLU A 30 -11.18 -8.81 26.01
CA GLU A 30 -9.96 -8.83 25.22
C GLU A 30 -9.00 -7.77 25.75
N SER A 31 -7.81 -8.20 26.17
CA SER A 31 -6.77 -7.31 26.69
C SER A 31 -5.74 -6.91 25.64
N GLU A 32 -5.58 -7.72 24.60
CA GLU A 32 -4.63 -7.51 23.52
C GLU A 32 -5.19 -8.08 22.21
N ALA A 33 -5.30 -7.25 21.19
CA ALA A 33 -5.69 -7.69 19.86
C ALA A 33 -4.50 -8.24 19.07
N PRO A 34 -4.72 -9.09 18.06
CA PRO A 34 -3.68 -9.51 17.13
C PRO A 34 -3.01 -8.31 16.43
N ASN A 35 -1.78 -8.53 15.92
CA ASN A 35 -1.10 -7.52 15.12
C ASN A 35 -1.98 -7.04 13.98
N GLY A 36 -2.01 -5.72 13.78
CA GLY A 36 -2.84 -5.11 12.74
C GLY A 36 -4.27 -4.79 13.17
N TYR A 37 -4.68 -5.21 14.36
CA TYR A 37 -6.02 -4.96 14.88
C TYR A 37 -6.02 -4.07 16.12
N LEU A 38 -7.20 -3.54 16.46
CA LEU A 38 -7.49 -2.74 17.65
C LEU A 38 -8.42 -3.54 18.55
N THR A 39 -8.26 -3.38 19.85
CA THR A 39 -9.23 -3.88 20.84
C THR A 39 -10.53 -3.06 20.87
N ASP A 40 -10.51 -1.88 20.23
CA ASP A 40 -11.68 -1.01 20.13
C ASP A 40 -12.81 -1.74 19.38
N GLY A 41 -13.98 -1.78 20.03
CA GLY A 41 -15.15 -2.49 19.50
C GLY A 41 -15.29 -3.94 19.96
N ALA A 42 -14.28 -4.53 20.58
CA ALA A 42 -14.39 -5.82 21.26
C ALA A 42 -15.34 -5.72 22.46
N LYS A 43 -16.48 -6.36 22.37
CA LYS A 43 -17.49 -6.31 23.45
C LYS A 43 -17.18 -7.36 24.50
N PRO A 44 -17.22 -7.02 25.80
CA PRO A 44 -17.11 -8.00 26.87
C PRO A 44 -18.20 -9.07 26.78
N ILE A 45 -17.86 -10.31 27.12
CA ILE A 45 -18.80 -11.43 27.17
C ILE A 45 -19.02 -11.80 28.63
N ASP A 46 -20.27 -11.70 29.12
CA ASP A 46 -20.66 -12.13 30.44
C ASP A 46 -21.25 -13.54 30.38
N PHE A 47 -20.83 -14.43 31.31
CA PHE A 47 -21.34 -15.78 31.43
C PHE A 47 -21.31 -16.25 32.88
N ALA A 48 -21.97 -17.40 33.17
CA ALA A 48 -22.01 -17.98 34.49
C ALA A 48 -21.68 -19.46 34.45
N ILE A 49 -20.96 -19.91 35.47
CA ILE A 49 -20.80 -21.35 35.81
C ILE A 49 -21.78 -21.68 36.89
N THR A 50 -22.79 -22.51 36.59
CA THR A 50 -23.90 -22.84 37.48
C THR A 50 -24.00 -24.36 37.76
N GLU A 51 -23.28 -25.19 37.02
CA GLU A 51 -23.31 -26.66 37.16
C GLU A 51 -21.89 -27.23 37.12
N ASN A 52 -21.61 -28.22 37.95
CA ASN A 52 -20.31 -28.87 37.99
C ASN A 52 -20.06 -29.72 36.73
N GLY A 53 -18.88 -29.60 36.14
CA GLY A 53 -18.49 -30.39 34.98
C GLY A 53 -19.18 -29.97 33.65
N LYS A 54 -20.00 -28.93 33.66
CA LYS A 54 -20.66 -28.44 32.46
C LYS A 54 -19.74 -27.52 31.68
N ILE A 55 -19.68 -27.74 30.35
CA ILE A 55 -19.01 -26.83 29.42
C ILE A 55 -19.98 -25.71 29.08
N VAL A 56 -19.54 -24.45 29.26
CA VAL A 56 -20.25 -23.28 28.74
C VAL A 56 -19.63 -22.92 27.39
N ASP A 57 -20.36 -23.22 26.33
CA ASP A 57 -19.97 -22.92 24.96
C ASP A 57 -20.32 -21.47 24.62
N LEU A 58 -19.32 -20.69 24.24
CA LEU A 58 -19.39 -19.26 23.87
C LEU A 58 -18.96 -19.02 22.42
N THR A 59 -18.92 -20.07 21.58
CA THR A 59 -18.39 -20.00 20.23
C THR A 59 -19.42 -19.57 19.17
N ASP A 60 -20.64 -19.24 19.58
CA ASP A 60 -21.63 -18.75 18.62
C ASP A 60 -21.28 -17.32 18.10
N GLU A 61 -21.81 -17.00 16.93
CA GLU A 61 -21.55 -15.72 16.24
C GLU A 61 -21.94 -14.51 17.10
N ALA A 62 -23.02 -14.59 17.89
CA ALA A 62 -23.48 -13.49 18.72
C ALA A 62 -22.52 -13.13 19.87
N ARG A 63 -21.64 -14.08 20.25
CA ARG A 63 -20.62 -13.91 21.28
C ARG A 63 -19.18 -13.88 20.74
N SER A 64 -19.02 -13.86 19.42
CA SER A 64 -17.72 -13.68 18.79
C SER A 64 -17.17 -12.28 19.05
N ILE A 65 -15.87 -12.20 19.31
CA ILE A 65 -15.17 -10.93 19.50
C ILE A 65 -14.63 -10.49 18.16
N TYR A 66 -15.08 -9.32 17.68
CA TYR A 66 -14.65 -8.74 16.42
C TYR A 66 -13.69 -7.58 16.66
N ASN A 67 -12.51 -7.66 16.07
CA ASN A 67 -11.52 -6.61 16.12
C ASN A 67 -11.63 -5.68 14.92
N GLN A 68 -11.40 -4.40 15.16
CA GLN A 68 -11.27 -3.43 14.08
C GLN A 68 -9.85 -3.46 13.52
N ILE A 69 -9.70 -3.60 12.19
CA ILE A 69 -8.39 -3.49 11.54
C ILE A 69 -7.85 -2.05 11.66
N LYS A 70 -6.57 -1.90 11.93
CA LYS A 70 -5.87 -0.61 11.86
C LYS A 70 -5.88 -0.12 10.42
N ARG A 71 -6.07 1.17 10.23
CA ARG A 71 -6.08 1.80 8.91
C ARG A 71 -5.31 3.11 8.95
N GLY A 72 -4.65 3.45 7.85
CA GLY A 72 -3.91 4.68 7.69
C GLY A 72 -4.07 5.24 6.29
N ASP A 73 -3.37 6.32 6.01
CA ASP A 73 -3.36 7.01 4.74
C ASP A 73 -1.94 7.29 4.28
N ILE A 74 -1.81 7.70 3.03
CA ILE A 74 -0.56 8.20 2.46
C ILE A 74 -0.79 9.54 1.79
N GLU A 75 0.24 10.36 1.76
CA GLU A 75 0.28 11.60 1.00
C GLU A 75 1.68 11.85 0.44
N GLY A 76 1.77 12.68 -0.58
CA GLY A 76 3.04 13.03 -1.18
C GLY A 76 2.92 14.17 -2.19
N VAL A 77 4.09 14.63 -2.65
CA VAL A 77 4.22 15.69 -3.64
C VAL A 77 5.11 15.21 -4.77
N LYS A 78 4.67 15.41 -6.01
CA LYS A 78 5.41 15.05 -7.22
C LYS A 78 6.04 16.26 -7.87
N ILE A 79 7.34 16.18 -8.17
CA ILE A 79 8.08 17.22 -8.92
C ILE A 79 8.92 16.59 -10.03
N GLY A 80 9.23 17.38 -11.05
CA GLY A 80 10.22 17.01 -12.08
C GLY A 80 11.60 17.57 -11.75
N ALA A 81 12.63 16.94 -12.29
CA ALA A 81 14.01 17.38 -12.19
C ALA A 81 14.24 18.81 -12.75
N GLY A 82 15.38 19.36 -12.42
CA GLY A 82 15.84 20.66 -12.92
C GLY A 82 15.13 21.83 -12.25
N THR A 83 13.99 22.25 -12.78
CA THR A 83 13.25 23.40 -12.25
C THR A 83 12.47 23.11 -10.97
N HIS A 84 12.40 21.86 -10.53
CA HIS A 84 11.57 21.38 -9.42
C HIS A 84 10.09 21.74 -9.57
N LYS A 85 9.64 21.81 -10.83
CA LYS A 85 8.23 22.10 -11.14
C LYS A 85 7.36 20.97 -10.60
N ARG A 86 6.27 21.33 -9.95
CA ARG A 86 5.24 20.39 -9.52
C ARG A 86 4.54 19.79 -10.72
N LEU A 87 4.34 18.48 -10.71
CA LEU A 87 3.74 17.74 -11.81
C LEU A 87 2.31 17.33 -11.44
N ALA A 88 1.35 17.95 -12.14
CA ALA A 88 -0.06 17.57 -12.08
C ALA A 88 -0.34 16.34 -12.95
N ASP A 89 -1.46 15.67 -12.68
CA ASP A 89 -1.97 14.53 -13.48
C ASP A 89 -0.97 13.35 -13.57
N VAL A 90 -0.14 13.17 -12.56
CA VAL A 90 0.75 12.00 -12.45
C VAL A 90 0.07 10.92 -11.64
N PRO A 91 -0.22 9.75 -12.25
CA PRO A 91 -0.90 8.67 -11.54
C PRO A 91 0.07 7.80 -10.75
N PHE A 92 -0.34 7.44 -9.53
CA PHE A 92 0.34 6.48 -8.67
C PHE A 92 -0.59 5.30 -8.38
N ARG A 93 -0.14 4.09 -8.68
CA ARG A 93 -0.82 2.85 -8.28
C ARG A 93 -0.37 2.47 -6.89
N ILE A 94 -1.34 2.17 -6.03
CA ILE A 94 -1.15 1.66 -4.68
C ILE A 94 -1.64 0.22 -4.70
N THR A 95 -0.79 -0.76 -4.43
CA THR A 95 -1.14 -2.19 -4.48
C THR A 95 -0.89 -2.85 -3.13
N SER A 96 -1.92 -3.46 -2.54
CA SER A 96 -1.79 -4.30 -1.34
C SER A 96 -0.97 -5.56 -1.65
N LYS A 97 0.06 -5.85 -0.87
CA LYS A 97 0.86 -7.07 -1.03
C LYS A 97 0.11 -8.33 -0.59
N THR A 98 -0.79 -8.21 0.35
CA THR A 98 -1.56 -9.35 0.87
C THR A 98 -2.70 -9.74 -0.05
N THR A 99 -3.47 -8.77 -0.56
CA THR A 99 -4.68 -9.07 -1.35
C THR A 99 -4.51 -8.90 -2.84
N GLY A 100 -3.51 -8.12 -3.29
CA GLY A 100 -3.35 -7.72 -4.69
C GLY A 100 -4.34 -6.64 -5.14
N GLU A 101 -5.24 -6.20 -4.25
CA GLU A 101 -6.13 -5.07 -4.52
C GLU A 101 -5.31 -3.83 -4.83
N ASN A 102 -5.72 -3.05 -5.82
CA ASN A 102 -5.01 -1.83 -6.17
C ASN A 102 -5.97 -0.70 -6.54
N HIS A 103 -5.53 0.50 -6.26
CA HIS A 103 -6.21 1.75 -6.58
C HIS A 103 -5.21 2.74 -7.14
N VAL A 104 -5.69 3.70 -7.93
CA VAL A 104 -4.85 4.75 -8.53
C VAL A 104 -5.27 6.10 -7.96
N VAL A 105 -4.30 6.85 -7.44
CA VAL A 105 -4.44 8.24 -7.05
C VAL A 105 -3.65 9.11 -8.01
N VAL A 106 -4.14 10.31 -8.29
CA VAL A 106 -3.52 11.21 -9.28
C VAL A 106 -3.18 12.54 -8.61
N THR A 107 -2.02 13.10 -8.94
CA THR A 107 -1.62 14.40 -8.41
C THR A 107 -2.50 15.54 -8.95
N ASP A 108 -2.80 16.48 -8.07
CA ASP A 108 -3.53 17.72 -8.42
C ASP A 108 -2.65 18.76 -9.11
N ASP A 109 -3.19 19.95 -9.38
CA ASP A 109 -2.49 21.07 -10.00
C ASP A 109 -1.24 21.53 -9.22
N ASN A 110 -1.17 21.20 -7.92
CA ASN A 110 -0.02 21.48 -7.07
C ASN A 110 0.95 20.30 -6.96
N GLY A 111 0.76 19.24 -7.77
CA GLY A 111 1.55 18.02 -7.69
C GLY A 111 1.33 17.22 -6.40
N GLN A 112 0.26 17.48 -5.66
CA GLN A 112 -0.05 16.81 -4.40
C GLN A 112 -1.02 15.66 -4.62
N PHE A 113 -0.90 14.61 -3.83
CA PHE A 113 -1.87 13.54 -3.73
C PHE A 113 -2.00 13.06 -2.29
N SER A 114 -3.17 12.57 -1.95
CA SER A 114 -3.45 11.95 -0.66
C SER A 114 -4.57 10.93 -0.79
N THR A 115 -4.57 9.91 0.06
CA THR A 115 -5.69 8.97 0.24
C THR A 115 -6.62 9.37 1.37
N SER A 116 -6.28 10.41 2.13
CA SER A 116 -7.04 10.86 3.29
C SER A 116 -8.41 11.42 2.91
N ALA A 117 -9.41 11.17 3.76
CA ALA A 117 -10.75 11.73 3.62
C ALA A 117 -10.79 13.26 3.72
N ASP A 118 -9.77 13.88 4.32
CA ASP A 118 -9.61 15.34 4.33
C ASP A 118 -9.31 15.88 2.93
N TRP A 119 -8.74 15.04 2.06
CA TRP A 119 -8.46 15.36 0.67
C TRP A 119 -9.65 15.08 -0.24
N ALA A 120 -10.17 13.84 -0.19
CA ALA A 120 -11.35 13.41 -0.93
C ALA A 120 -12.10 12.32 -0.17
N SER A 121 -13.43 12.42 -0.08
CA SER A 121 -14.25 11.41 0.60
C SER A 121 -14.01 10.02 0.02
N HIS A 122 -13.78 9.03 0.87
CA HIS A 122 -13.61 7.63 0.50
C HIS A 122 -14.85 7.00 -0.16
N LYS A 123 -16.02 7.64 -0.04
CA LYS A 123 -17.28 7.20 -0.67
C LYS A 123 -17.25 7.29 -2.19
N HIS A 124 -16.40 8.16 -2.70
CA HIS A 124 -16.10 8.20 -4.12
C HIS A 124 -14.97 7.20 -4.37
N ASN A 125 -15.29 6.09 -4.97
CA ASN A 125 -14.29 5.07 -5.27
C ASN A 125 -13.19 5.64 -6.18
N THR A 126 -12.04 5.00 -6.22
CA THR A 126 -10.89 5.49 -6.99
C THR A 126 -11.25 5.90 -8.41
N ASN A 127 -10.60 6.93 -8.87
CA ASN A 127 -10.72 7.50 -10.19
C ASN A 127 -10.11 6.66 -11.32
N ALA A 128 -9.42 5.60 -11.03
CA ALA A 128 -8.73 4.78 -12.02
C ALA A 128 -7.81 5.61 -12.95
N GLY A 129 -7.09 6.58 -12.41
CA GLY A 129 -6.16 7.46 -13.15
C GLY A 129 -6.79 8.75 -13.70
N LYS A 130 -7.93 9.20 -13.17
CA LYS A 130 -8.56 10.45 -13.61
C LYS A 130 -8.06 11.66 -12.83
N THR A 131 -8.44 11.77 -11.57
CA THR A 131 -8.08 12.92 -10.72
C THR A 131 -7.83 12.50 -9.28
N SER A 132 -7.15 13.36 -8.51
CA SER A 132 -6.97 13.20 -7.07
C SER A 132 -8.21 13.57 -6.25
N GLU A 133 -9.28 13.98 -6.89
CA GLU A 133 -10.56 14.31 -6.23
C GLU A 133 -11.40 13.07 -5.92
N ASP A 134 -11.16 11.98 -6.65
CA ASP A 134 -11.83 10.71 -6.39
C ASP A 134 -11.20 10.01 -5.19
N GLY A 135 -12.06 9.52 -4.28
CA GLY A 135 -11.60 8.83 -3.08
C GLY A 135 -11.00 7.46 -3.34
N VAL A 136 -10.21 7.00 -2.38
CA VAL A 136 -9.59 5.68 -2.36
C VAL A 136 -10.09 4.92 -1.14
N TRP A 137 -10.43 3.64 -1.32
CA TRP A 137 -10.78 2.76 -0.21
C TRP A 137 -10.41 1.32 -0.52
N PHE A 138 -9.64 0.70 0.37
CA PHE A 138 -9.24 -0.70 0.28
C PHE A 138 -10.11 -1.59 1.16
N GLY A 139 -10.41 -2.79 0.64
CA GLY A 139 -11.20 -3.81 1.32
C GLY A 139 -12.68 -3.75 0.96
N THR A 140 -13.42 -4.75 1.45
CA THR A 140 -14.82 -4.98 1.07
C THR A 140 -15.84 -4.27 1.95
N SER A 141 -15.39 -3.59 3.02
CA SER A 141 -16.30 -2.82 3.87
C SER A 141 -16.72 -1.53 3.19
N GLU A 142 -17.88 -1.00 3.59
CA GLU A 142 -18.32 0.32 3.13
C GLU A 142 -17.28 1.39 3.50
N PRO A 143 -16.98 2.33 2.57
CA PRO A 143 -16.06 3.43 2.83
C PRO A 143 -16.51 4.29 4.01
N ASP A 144 -15.56 4.60 4.90
CA ASP A 144 -15.79 5.33 6.14
C ASP A 144 -14.74 6.44 6.28
N ASP A 145 -15.17 7.69 6.11
CA ASP A 145 -14.31 8.87 6.16
C ASP A 145 -13.70 9.16 7.54
N SER A 146 -14.15 8.46 8.59
CA SER A 146 -13.55 8.55 9.93
C SER A 146 -12.30 7.65 10.10
N LYS A 147 -11.95 6.86 9.08
CA LYS A 147 -10.86 5.89 9.08
C LYS A 147 -9.93 6.12 7.91
N GLY A 148 -8.69 5.65 8.02
CA GLY A 148 -7.78 5.65 6.89
C GLY A 148 -8.23 4.74 5.74
N ALA A 149 -7.85 5.08 4.52
CA ALA A 149 -8.20 4.33 3.31
C ALA A 149 -7.54 2.95 3.23
N LEU A 150 -6.32 2.81 3.78
CA LEU A 150 -5.46 1.64 3.65
C LEU A 150 -5.47 0.81 4.94
N PRO A 151 -5.95 -0.44 4.94
CA PRO A 151 -5.78 -1.37 6.06
C PRO A 151 -4.32 -1.62 6.43
N TYR A 152 -4.08 -2.13 7.62
CA TYR A 152 -2.78 -2.66 8.04
C TYR A 152 -2.26 -3.68 7.02
N ASP A 153 -1.21 -3.30 6.30
CA ASP A 153 -0.55 -4.12 5.27
C ASP A 153 0.75 -3.45 4.81
N THR A 154 1.47 -4.14 3.94
CA THR A 154 2.54 -3.56 3.12
C THR A 154 1.98 -3.26 1.73
N TYR A 155 2.26 -2.06 1.23
CA TYR A 155 1.80 -1.60 -0.08
C TYR A 155 2.98 -1.30 -0.99
N ILE A 156 2.83 -1.61 -2.27
CA ILE A 156 3.74 -1.18 -3.33
C ILE A 156 3.16 0.10 -3.94
N ILE A 157 3.97 1.15 -3.97
CA ILE A 157 3.66 2.41 -4.63
C ILE A 157 4.41 2.45 -5.94
N GLU A 158 3.70 2.62 -7.04
CA GLU A 158 4.22 2.61 -8.39
C GLU A 158 3.75 3.85 -9.16
N GLU A 159 4.69 4.65 -9.64
CA GLU A 159 4.38 5.73 -10.57
C GLU A 159 4.04 5.14 -11.94
N LEU A 160 2.95 5.60 -12.56
CA LEU A 160 2.53 5.16 -13.87
C LEU A 160 2.86 6.22 -14.92
N ARG A 161 3.19 5.78 -16.14
CA ARG A 161 3.43 6.68 -17.27
C ARG A 161 2.15 7.45 -17.64
N SER A 162 2.27 8.75 -17.82
CA SER A 162 1.24 9.65 -18.31
C SER A 162 1.85 10.72 -19.22
N ASP A 163 1.04 11.57 -19.82
CA ASP A 163 1.54 12.69 -20.60
C ASP A 163 2.28 13.70 -19.72
N SER A 164 1.92 13.80 -18.46
CA SER A 164 2.48 14.78 -17.52
C SER A 164 3.91 14.44 -17.05
N ASN A 165 4.30 13.19 -17.10
CA ASN A 165 5.67 12.74 -16.76
C ASN A 165 6.45 12.22 -17.98
N LYS A 166 6.00 12.60 -19.19
CA LYS A 166 6.71 12.28 -20.42
C LYS A 166 8.06 12.99 -20.47
N GLY A 167 9.12 12.26 -20.82
CA GLY A 167 10.50 12.75 -20.86
C GLY A 167 11.22 12.69 -19.51
N PHE A 168 10.57 12.11 -18.51
CA PHE A 168 11.20 11.79 -17.22
C PHE A 168 11.32 10.29 -17.02
N GLU A 169 12.36 9.84 -16.34
CA GLU A 169 12.45 8.49 -15.80
C GLU A 169 11.47 8.36 -14.64
N LEU A 170 10.62 7.32 -14.66
CA LEU A 170 9.72 7.03 -13.54
C LEU A 170 10.53 6.63 -12.31
N ILE A 171 10.09 7.05 -11.13
CA ILE A 171 10.68 6.54 -9.89
C ILE A 171 10.46 5.02 -9.80
N PRO A 172 11.48 4.26 -9.36
CA PRO A 172 11.30 2.83 -9.12
C PRO A 172 10.18 2.57 -8.10
N PRO A 173 9.38 1.51 -8.29
CA PRO A 173 8.39 1.13 -7.30
C PRO A 173 9.04 0.93 -5.92
N PHE A 174 8.36 1.37 -4.87
CA PHE A 174 8.83 1.25 -3.49
C PHE A 174 7.72 0.76 -2.56
N GLU A 175 8.12 0.27 -1.39
CA GLU A 175 7.21 -0.28 -0.41
C GLU A 175 7.00 0.68 0.77
N ILE A 176 5.78 0.68 1.29
CA ILE A 176 5.41 1.32 2.55
C ILE A 176 4.66 0.33 3.43
N VAL A 177 4.64 0.58 4.73
CA VAL A 177 3.91 -0.26 5.70
C VAL A 177 2.92 0.59 6.48
N VAL A 178 1.64 0.27 6.37
CA VAL A 178 0.60 0.82 7.23
C VAL A 178 0.55 -0.01 8.50
N SER A 179 1.18 0.45 9.58
CA SER A 179 1.32 -0.30 10.84
C SER A 179 0.61 0.34 12.04
N ARG A 180 0.14 1.58 11.89
CA ARG A 180 -0.52 2.34 12.95
C ARG A 180 -1.88 2.84 12.50
N ASN A 181 -2.82 2.84 13.43
CA ASN A 181 -4.16 3.37 13.17
C ASN A 181 -4.15 4.91 13.07
N ASN A 182 -4.91 5.43 12.12
CA ASN A 182 -5.09 6.87 11.87
C ASN A 182 -3.78 7.64 11.66
N LEU A 183 -2.77 6.98 11.06
CA LEU A 183 -1.52 7.62 10.66
C LEU A 183 -1.57 7.95 9.17
N VAL A 184 -1.28 9.20 8.82
CA VAL A 184 -0.96 9.59 7.45
C VAL A 184 0.55 9.44 7.26
N ILE A 185 0.96 8.63 6.31
CA ILE A 185 2.37 8.43 5.95
C ILE A 185 2.72 9.47 4.90
N ASP A 186 3.53 10.44 5.30
CA ASP A 186 4.07 11.45 4.37
C ASP A 186 5.24 10.86 3.58
N LEU A 187 5.05 10.71 2.27
CA LEU A 187 6.08 10.23 1.34
C LEU A 187 7.07 11.34 0.95
N GLY A 188 6.80 12.56 1.40
CA GLY A 188 7.63 13.73 1.06
C GLY A 188 7.55 14.11 -0.41
N THR A 189 8.67 14.56 -0.93
CA THR A 189 8.79 14.99 -2.33
C THR A 189 9.38 13.87 -3.18
N LEU A 190 8.59 13.40 -4.14
CA LEU A 190 8.96 12.40 -5.12
C LEU A 190 9.45 13.09 -6.39
N THR A 191 10.73 12.92 -6.73
CA THR A 191 11.38 13.62 -7.84
C THR A 191 11.69 12.65 -8.96
N ASP A 192 11.26 13.00 -10.20
CA ASP A 192 11.70 12.33 -11.42
C ASP A 192 12.99 12.96 -11.94
N GLU A 193 13.87 12.15 -12.48
CA GLU A 193 15.00 12.58 -13.27
C GLU A 193 14.62 12.68 -14.76
N TYR A 194 15.39 13.46 -15.54
CA TYR A 194 15.20 13.47 -17.00
C TYR A 194 15.60 12.13 -17.60
N GLU A 195 14.83 11.66 -18.58
CA GLU A 195 15.25 10.54 -19.42
C GLU A 195 16.60 10.85 -20.06
N LYS A 196 17.54 9.93 -19.96
CA LYS A 196 18.85 10.07 -20.59
C LYS A 196 18.71 9.87 -22.11
N GLU A 197 19.07 10.87 -22.88
CA GLU A 197 19.22 10.71 -24.32
C GLU A 197 20.44 9.84 -24.58
N ILE A 198 20.20 8.68 -25.18
CA ILE A 198 21.28 7.84 -25.70
C ILE A 198 21.42 8.16 -27.18
N SER A 199 22.51 8.86 -27.55
CA SER A 199 22.81 9.05 -28.95
C SER A 199 23.80 7.99 -29.43
N ILE A 200 23.46 7.34 -30.53
CA ILE A 200 24.31 6.31 -31.15
C ILE A 200 24.82 6.91 -32.46
N HIS A 201 26.13 7.12 -32.51
CA HIS A 201 26.81 7.55 -33.74
C HIS A 201 27.56 6.36 -34.33
N THR A 202 27.29 6.06 -35.59
CA THR A 202 28.03 5.04 -36.35
C THR A 202 28.83 5.71 -37.44
N THR A 203 30.05 5.26 -37.67
CA THR A 203 30.88 5.72 -38.76
C THR A 203 31.49 4.50 -39.47
N ALA A 204 31.11 4.27 -40.69
CA ALA A 204 31.70 3.24 -41.53
C ALA A 204 32.88 3.80 -42.31
N THR A 205 34.00 3.10 -42.24
CA THR A 205 35.22 3.46 -42.98
C THR A 205 35.81 2.22 -43.63
N SER A 206 36.74 2.46 -44.56
CA SER A 206 37.62 1.37 -45.04
C SER A 206 38.49 0.81 -43.88
N LYS A 207 39.14 -0.31 -44.08
CA LYS A 207 40.08 -0.88 -43.13
C LYS A 207 41.22 0.09 -42.76
N ASP A 208 41.55 1.01 -43.65
CA ASP A 208 42.60 2.02 -43.44
C ASP A 208 42.06 3.36 -42.90
N GLY A 209 40.77 3.41 -42.51
CA GLY A 209 40.14 4.58 -41.89
C GLY A 209 39.60 5.59 -42.89
N GLU A 210 39.64 5.31 -44.19
CA GLU A 210 39.16 6.23 -45.25
C GLU A 210 37.62 6.15 -45.38
N LYS A 211 36.99 7.30 -45.64
CA LYS A 211 35.52 7.39 -45.90
C LYS A 211 35.16 7.05 -47.35
N THR A 212 36.16 7.00 -48.24
CA THR A 212 35.98 6.69 -49.66
C THR A 212 36.62 5.33 -49.92
N ILE A 213 35.87 4.42 -50.52
CA ILE A 213 36.33 3.04 -50.84
C ILE A 213 36.35 2.88 -52.34
N LEU A 214 37.48 2.46 -52.85
CA LEU A 214 37.65 2.08 -54.28
C LEU A 214 37.03 0.71 -54.52
N ALA A 215 36.27 0.55 -55.61
CA ALA A 215 35.70 -0.72 -55.98
C ALA A 215 36.78 -1.78 -56.22
N GLY A 216 36.66 -2.92 -55.54
CA GLY A 216 37.59 -4.04 -55.65
C GLY A 216 36.87 -5.38 -55.49
N LYS A 217 37.58 -6.52 -55.60
CA LYS A 217 36.99 -7.84 -55.42
C LYS A 217 36.62 -8.18 -53.95
N GLU A 218 37.36 -7.60 -53.02
CA GLU A 218 37.08 -7.72 -51.58
C GLU A 218 37.31 -6.34 -50.95
N VAL A 219 36.30 -5.85 -50.21
CA VAL A 219 36.35 -4.59 -49.48
C VAL A 219 35.99 -4.86 -48.03
N THR A 220 36.85 -4.51 -47.10
CA THR A 220 36.56 -4.58 -45.67
C THR A 220 36.05 -3.23 -45.21
N ILE A 221 34.86 -3.23 -44.63
CA ILE A 221 34.25 -2.04 -43.99
C ILE A 221 34.32 -2.23 -42.48
N VAL A 222 34.82 -1.25 -41.76
CA VAL A 222 34.82 -1.18 -40.31
C VAL A 222 33.75 -0.19 -39.91
N ASP A 223 32.77 -0.63 -39.15
CA ASP A 223 31.77 0.20 -38.54
C ASP A 223 32.06 0.34 -37.06
N THR A 224 32.25 1.56 -36.61
CA THR A 224 32.53 1.91 -35.22
C THR A 224 31.32 2.55 -34.61
N VAL A 225 30.78 1.94 -33.55
CA VAL A 225 29.68 2.49 -32.75
C VAL A 225 30.26 3.18 -31.53
N LYS A 226 29.91 4.44 -31.35
CA LYS A 226 30.23 5.21 -30.16
C LYS A 226 28.93 5.51 -29.43
N LEU A 227 28.86 5.17 -28.14
CA LEU A 227 27.78 5.50 -27.22
C LEU A 227 28.26 6.68 -26.37
N ASP A 228 27.52 7.76 -26.38
CA ASP A 228 27.75 8.96 -25.57
C ASP A 228 26.63 9.09 -24.52
#